data_af20f1b27e1e713c492f50504d5d0051
#
_entry.id   af20f1b27e1e713c492f50504d5d0051
#
_cell.length_a   1.000
_cell.length_b   1.000
_cell.length_c   1.000
_cell.angle_alpha   90.00
_cell.angle_beta   90.00
_cell.angle_gamma   90.00
#
_symmetry.space_group_name_H-M   'P 1'
#
loop_
_entity.id
_entity.type
_entity.pdbx_description
1 polymer ?
#
loop_
_entity_poly.entity_id
_entity_poly.type
_entity_poly.pdbx_seq_one_letter_code
_entity_poly.pdbx_strand_id
1 'polypeptide(L)'
;LLPDVVTTSKSFGGGKSCIAIDPASLNRFEKTAMLKEFVHMLRLELEHGAYIPAPDMGTGPTDMAVIFGETHMLESVTGKPPRVGGLPGRLEATGRGVSHAALLALDKILKKPVRGATAALQGFGNVGSHTAAFLADAGVKLKAVGDITGAVHNEGGLDVAALREHVARTGGVAGFSESEPISDAELLAMDVDLLLPCALEDVLHKGNAGDVRAAAVVEGANGPTTPEAAAILAARSVPVVPDILANGGGVIASYVEWRKAKSGALTTREETFALVDERTEWAFAQMLDMAAAKGCSLREACFAIAVKELTDSMIDRGWV
;
A
#
# COMPACT_ATOMS: atom_id res chain seq x y z
N LEU A 1 7.50 8.73 6.03
CA LEU A 1 7.42 10.19 6.20
C LEU A 1 6.50 10.85 5.17
N LEU A 2 6.79 10.71 3.86
CA LEU A 2 5.99 11.34 2.80
C LEU A 2 4.55 10.81 2.70
N PRO A 3 4.28 9.48 2.79
CA PRO A 3 2.91 8.97 2.84
C PRO A 3 2.11 9.53 4.00
N ASP A 4 2.73 9.68 5.18
CA ASP A 4 2.08 10.22 6.37
C ASP A 4 1.58 11.63 6.16
N VAL A 5 2.42 12.49 5.57
CA VAL A 5 2.09 13.91 5.34
C VAL A 5 0.99 14.05 4.31
N VAL A 6 1.09 13.33 3.18
CA VAL A 6 0.10 13.43 2.08
C VAL A 6 -1.27 12.89 2.49
N THR A 7 -1.32 11.79 3.25
CA THR A 7 -2.59 11.11 3.53
C THR A 7 -3.20 11.40 4.90
N THR A 8 -2.40 11.79 5.90
CA THR A 8 -2.90 12.05 7.27
C THR A 8 -2.91 13.52 7.67
N SER A 9 -2.24 14.39 6.92
CA SER A 9 -2.01 15.81 7.28
C SER A 9 -1.48 15.96 8.73
N LYS A 10 -0.60 15.07 9.16
CA LYS A 10 0.00 15.06 10.49
C LYS A 10 1.51 15.08 10.39
N SER A 11 2.11 15.91 11.21
CA SER A 11 3.57 16.08 11.27
C SER A 11 4.20 15.03 12.19
N PHE A 12 4.15 13.77 11.78
CA PHE A 12 4.99 12.74 12.37
C PHE A 12 6.39 12.79 11.76
N GLY A 13 7.39 12.56 12.57
CA GLY A 13 8.73 12.27 12.08
C GLY A 13 8.75 10.93 11.33
N GLY A 14 9.86 10.61 10.69
CA GLY A 14 10.13 9.30 10.09
C GLY A 14 11.35 8.68 10.74
N GLY A 15 11.22 7.41 11.10
CA GLY A 15 12.31 6.58 11.58
C GLY A 15 12.27 5.22 10.90
N LYS A 16 13.44 4.67 10.59
CA LYS A 16 13.58 3.33 10.03
C LYS A 16 14.67 2.60 10.79
N SER A 17 14.36 1.39 11.26
CA SER A 17 15.33 0.48 11.83
C SER A 17 15.53 -0.71 10.92
N CYS A 18 16.77 -1.17 10.81
CA CYS A 18 17.14 -2.37 10.07
C CYS A 18 18.02 -3.24 10.97
N ILE A 19 17.72 -4.54 11.02
CA ILE A 19 18.56 -5.53 11.67
C ILE A 19 19.24 -6.32 10.56
N ALA A 20 20.58 -6.31 10.53
CA ALA A 20 21.38 -6.92 9.48
C ALA A 20 21.45 -8.45 9.65
N ILE A 21 20.32 -9.13 9.42
CA ILE A 21 20.20 -10.59 9.46
C ILE A 21 19.17 -11.05 8.43
N ASP A 22 19.40 -12.20 7.82
CA ASP A 22 18.38 -12.84 7.00
C ASP A 22 17.27 -13.43 7.89
N PRO A 23 16.03 -12.93 7.81
CA PRO A 23 14.94 -13.41 8.64
C PRO A 23 14.61 -14.90 8.38
N ALA A 24 14.92 -15.43 7.20
CA ALA A 24 14.72 -16.85 6.87
C ALA A 24 15.73 -17.77 7.59
N SER A 25 16.84 -17.23 8.05
CA SER A 25 17.84 -17.96 8.84
C SER A 25 17.45 -18.20 10.29
N LEU A 26 16.40 -17.51 10.78
CA LEU A 26 15.96 -17.54 12.17
C LEU A 26 14.74 -18.43 12.37
N ASN A 27 14.78 -19.28 13.37
CA ASN A 27 13.57 -19.89 13.87
C ASN A 27 12.76 -18.90 14.74
N ARG A 28 11.53 -19.27 15.10
CA ARG A 28 10.61 -18.40 15.85
C ARG A 28 11.18 -17.92 17.19
N PHE A 29 11.89 -18.78 17.91
CA PHE A 29 12.44 -18.45 19.22
C PHE A 29 13.60 -17.47 19.11
N GLU A 30 14.49 -17.70 18.14
CA GLU A 30 15.62 -16.83 17.85
C GLU A 30 15.16 -15.44 17.42
N LYS A 31 14.16 -15.38 16.53
CA LYS A 31 13.54 -14.11 16.10
C LYS A 31 12.89 -13.38 17.29
N THR A 32 12.19 -14.10 18.16
CA THR A 32 11.60 -13.51 19.36
C THR A 32 12.67 -12.96 20.31
N ALA A 33 13.77 -13.71 20.54
CA ALA A 33 14.87 -13.24 21.37
C ALA A 33 15.54 -11.99 20.81
N MET A 34 15.78 -11.96 19.48
CA MET A 34 16.32 -10.80 18.79
C MET A 34 15.41 -9.56 18.92
N LEU A 35 14.09 -9.73 18.80
CA LEU A 35 13.14 -8.63 18.96
C LEU A 35 13.09 -8.11 20.39
N LYS A 36 13.23 -8.98 21.40
CA LYS A 36 13.34 -8.55 22.80
C LYS A 36 14.60 -7.74 23.05
N GLU A 37 15.73 -8.13 22.46
CA GLU A 37 16.97 -7.35 22.53
C GLU A 37 16.84 -6.00 21.82
N PHE A 38 16.19 -5.96 20.65
CA PHE A 38 15.84 -4.71 19.97
C PHE A 38 15.03 -3.77 20.86
N VAL A 39 14.02 -4.29 21.58
CA VAL A 39 13.24 -3.49 22.55
C VAL A 39 14.12 -3.03 23.71
N HIS A 40 14.99 -3.88 24.22
CA HIS A 40 15.90 -3.54 25.29
C HIS A 40 16.83 -2.38 24.90
N MET A 41 17.38 -2.43 23.69
CA MET A 41 18.28 -1.38 23.17
C MET A 41 17.58 -0.05 22.92
N LEU A 42 16.31 -0.06 22.49
CA LEU A 42 15.53 1.14 22.13
C LEU A 42 14.43 1.46 23.15
N ARG A 43 14.59 0.98 24.39
CA ARG A 43 13.53 1.05 25.40
C ARG A 43 13.04 2.47 25.64
N LEU A 44 13.94 3.42 25.77
CA LEU A 44 13.59 4.82 26.04
C LEU A 44 12.83 5.45 24.88
N GLU A 45 13.25 5.20 23.64
CA GLU A 45 12.64 5.72 22.43
C GLU A 45 11.22 5.16 22.25
N LEU A 46 11.02 3.87 22.54
CA LEU A 46 9.74 3.20 22.46
C LEU A 46 8.77 3.65 23.55
N GLU A 47 9.23 3.72 24.81
CA GLU A 47 8.38 4.09 25.95
C GLU A 47 8.02 5.59 25.95
N HIS A 48 8.90 6.46 25.48
CA HIS A 48 8.58 7.88 25.33
C HIS A 48 7.84 8.22 24.03
N GLY A 49 7.63 7.25 23.14
CA GLY A 49 6.97 7.46 21.85
C GLY A 49 7.79 8.28 20.86
N ALA A 50 9.12 8.36 21.06
CA ALA A 50 10.04 8.97 20.11
C ALA A 50 10.21 8.09 18.86
N TYR A 51 10.02 6.79 19.00
CA TYR A 51 10.00 5.82 17.90
C TYR A 51 8.82 4.85 18.06
N ILE A 52 8.03 4.68 17.01
CA ILE A 52 6.85 3.80 17.00
C ILE A 52 7.00 2.82 15.83
N PRO A 53 7.53 1.61 16.05
CA PRO A 53 7.67 0.60 15.01
C PRO A 53 6.33 0.14 14.42
N ALA A 54 6.41 -0.31 13.17
CA ALA A 54 5.32 -0.99 12.48
C ALA A 54 5.87 -2.18 11.66
N PRO A 55 5.04 -3.13 11.22
CA PRO A 55 5.49 -4.22 10.36
C PRO A 55 6.11 -3.72 9.07
N ASP A 56 7.22 -4.35 8.68
CA ASP A 56 7.92 -4.10 7.44
C ASP A 56 8.52 -5.41 6.91
N MET A 57 9.34 -5.35 5.88
CA MET A 57 9.99 -6.52 5.30
C MET A 57 10.66 -7.38 6.37
N GLY A 58 10.38 -8.68 6.37
CA GLY A 58 10.89 -9.61 7.36
C GLY A 58 10.16 -9.60 8.72
N THR A 59 9.19 -8.70 8.96
CA THR A 59 8.40 -8.64 10.19
C THR A 59 6.90 -8.63 9.92
N GLY A 60 6.11 -9.01 10.93
CA GLY A 60 4.66 -9.11 10.83
C GLY A 60 3.93 -8.79 12.14
N PRO A 61 2.61 -8.96 12.17
CA PRO A 61 1.81 -8.64 13.35
C PRO A 61 2.25 -9.35 14.64
N THR A 62 2.71 -10.60 14.54
CA THR A 62 3.19 -11.37 15.70
C THR A 62 4.48 -10.80 16.28
N ASP A 63 5.34 -10.21 15.43
CA ASP A 63 6.56 -9.54 15.86
C ASP A 63 6.24 -8.24 16.62
N MET A 64 5.23 -7.51 16.14
CA MET A 64 4.71 -6.32 16.83
C MET A 64 4.08 -6.68 18.19
N ALA A 65 3.47 -7.86 18.29
CA ALA A 65 2.98 -8.35 19.58
C ALA A 65 4.11 -8.65 20.58
N VAL A 66 5.29 -9.07 20.12
CA VAL A 66 6.48 -9.24 20.98
C VAL A 66 6.94 -7.89 21.52
N ILE A 67 7.04 -6.87 20.65
CA ILE A 67 7.45 -5.51 21.07
C ILE A 67 6.46 -4.96 22.12
N PHE A 68 5.17 -5.09 21.88
CA PHE A 68 4.14 -4.71 22.86
C PHE A 68 4.29 -5.50 24.17
N GLY A 69 4.54 -6.82 24.09
CA GLY A 69 4.72 -7.67 25.27
C GLY A 69 5.89 -7.27 26.16
N GLU A 70 6.94 -6.68 25.61
CA GLU A 70 8.11 -6.20 26.35
C GLU A 70 7.95 -4.76 26.89
N THR A 71 7.22 -3.91 26.16
CA THR A 71 7.00 -2.51 26.59
C THR A 71 5.79 -2.36 27.51
N HIS A 72 4.81 -3.27 27.42
CA HIS A 72 3.49 -3.18 28.05
C HIS A 72 2.68 -1.91 27.70
N MET A 73 3.08 -1.18 26.66
CA MET A 73 2.45 0.06 26.20
C MET A 73 1.79 -0.16 24.83
N LEU A 74 0.45 -0.10 24.79
CA LEU A 74 -0.32 -0.35 23.57
C LEU A 74 0.10 0.53 22.38
N GLU A 75 0.48 1.77 22.67
CA GLU A 75 0.86 2.79 21.68
C GLU A 75 2.32 2.73 21.27
N SER A 76 3.16 1.90 21.91
CA SER A 76 4.59 1.81 21.58
C SER A 76 4.87 1.22 20.19
N VAL A 77 3.88 0.57 19.60
CA VAL A 77 4.00 -0.14 18.31
C VAL A 77 2.64 -0.23 17.62
N THR A 78 2.63 -0.21 16.28
CA THR A 78 1.42 -0.40 15.48
C THR A 78 1.48 -1.66 14.62
N GLY A 79 0.33 -2.12 14.11
CA GLY A 79 0.24 -3.33 13.31
C GLY A 79 0.18 -4.62 14.14
N LYS A 80 -0.20 -4.54 15.41
CA LYS A 80 -0.43 -5.68 16.29
C LYS A 80 -1.60 -6.55 15.80
N PRO A 81 -1.64 -7.84 16.14
CA PRO A 81 -2.85 -8.64 15.96
C PRO A 81 -4.03 -8.06 16.77
N PRO A 82 -5.28 -8.11 16.26
CA PRO A 82 -6.45 -7.59 16.96
C PRO A 82 -6.62 -8.12 18.40
N ARG A 83 -6.30 -9.41 18.63
CA ARG A 83 -6.38 -10.07 19.96
C ARG A 83 -5.43 -9.48 21.02
N VAL A 84 -4.43 -8.72 20.61
CA VAL A 84 -3.49 -8.05 21.53
C VAL A 84 -3.52 -6.53 21.38
N GLY A 85 -4.70 -5.98 21.09
CA GLY A 85 -4.94 -4.55 21.01
C GLY A 85 -4.70 -3.91 19.66
N GLY A 86 -4.45 -4.70 18.60
CA GLY A 86 -4.33 -4.20 17.23
C GLY A 86 -5.66 -3.66 16.68
N LEU A 87 -5.59 -3.07 15.50
CA LEU A 87 -6.73 -2.43 14.84
C LEU A 87 -7.47 -3.41 13.92
N PRO A 88 -8.79 -3.57 14.04
CA PRO A 88 -9.58 -4.26 13.01
C PRO A 88 -9.44 -3.55 11.66
N GLY A 89 -9.22 -4.31 10.58
CA GLY A 89 -9.02 -3.76 9.24
C GLY A 89 -7.58 -3.33 8.92
N ARG A 90 -6.63 -3.41 9.87
CA ARG A 90 -5.22 -3.01 9.63
C ARG A 90 -4.55 -3.82 8.52
N LEU A 91 -4.84 -5.11 8.46
CA LEU A 91 -4.24 -6.01 7.48
C LEU A 91 -4.66 -5.65 6.05
N GLU A 92 -5.92 -5.29 5.87
CA GLU A 92 -6.53 -4.95 4.59
C GLU A 92 -6.32 -3.48 4.18
N ALA A 93 -5.95 -2.62 5.13
CA ALA A 93 -5.98 -1.17 4.96
C ALA A 93 -5.14 -0.64 3.79
N THR A 94 -3.97 -1.23 3.51
CA THR A 94 -3.15 -0.85 2.35
C THR A 94 -3.89 -1.16 1.05
N GLY A 95 -4.41 -2.40 0.92
CA GLY A 95 -5.22 -2.79 -0.25
C GLY A 95 -6.51 -1.96 -0.38
N ARG A 96 -7.11 -1.54 0.75
CA ARG A 96 -8.26 -0.62 0.75
C ARG A 96 -7.89 0.73 0.16
N GLY A 97 -6.76 1.32 0.58
CA GLY A 97 -6.26 2.58 0.04
C GLY A 97 -5.98 2.49 -1.46
N VAL A 98 -5.25 1.45 -1.91
CA VAL A 98 -4.96 1.23 -3.34
C VAL A 98 -6.25 1.08 -4.15
N SER A 99 -7.21 0.27 -3.67
CA SER A 99 -8.48 0.10 -4.38
C SER A 99 -9.27 1.40 -4.45
N HIS A 100 -9.32 2.18 -3.37
CA HIS A 100 -10.01 3.47 -3.36
C HIS A 100 -9.35 4.48 -4.31
N ALA A 101 -8.02 4.58 -4.31
CA ALA A 101 -7.26 5.40 -5.26
C ALA A 101 -7.52 4.97 -6.73
N ALA A 102 -7.65 3.66 -6.98
CA ALA A 102 -7.98 3.12 -8.30
C ALA A 102 -9.40 3.52 -8.74
N LEU A 103 -10.38 3.46 -7.84
CA LEU A 103 -11.75 3.91 -8.11
C LEU A 103 -11.81 5.43 -8.38
N LEU A 104 -11.04 6.21 -7.63
CA LEU A 104 -10.89 7.65 -7.88
C LEU A 104 -10.20 7.94 -9.21
N ALA A 105 -9.21 7.14 -9.61
CA ALA A 105 -8.57 7.28 -10.93
C ALA A 105 -9.56 7.03 -12.07
N LEU A 106 -10.42 6.00 -11.97
CA LEU A 106 -11.50 5.77 -12.94
C LEU A 106 -12.44 6.98 -13.05
N ASP A 107 -12.91 7.51 -11.92
CA ASP A 107 -13.87 8.62 -11.90
C ASP A 107 -13.22 9.96 -12.25
N LYS A 108 -12.13 10.35 -11.56
CA LYS A 108 -11.58 11.71 -11.65
C LYS A 108 -10.61 11.90 -12.80
N ILE A 109 -9.86 10.86 -13.20
CA ILE A 109 -8.85 10.94 -14.28
C ILE A 109 -9.41 10.41 -15.58
N LEU A 110 -9.88 9.15 -15.61
CA LEU A 110 -10.33 8.49 -16.83
C LEU A 110 -11.76 8.83 -17.23
N LYS A 111 -12.57 9.41 -16.32
CA LYS A 111 -13.99 9.71 -16.50
C LYS A 111 -14.80 8.50 -16.97
N LYS A 112 -14.47 7.33 -16.42
CA LYS A 112 -15.10 6.04 -16.72
C LYS A 112 -15.95 5.56 -15.55
N PRO A 113 -17.10 4.89 -15.81
CA PRO A 113 -17.87 4.27 -14.76
C PRO A 113 -17.07 3.11 -14.14
N VAL A 114 -17.17 2.96 -12.82
CA VAL A 114 -16.48 1.90 -12.09
C VAL A 114 -16.98 0.51 -12.53
N ARG A 115 -18.30 0.35 -12.63
CA ARG A 115 -18.90 -0.93 -12.97
C ARG A 115 -18.57 -1.30 -14.41
N GLY A 116 -17.89 -2.43 -14.60
CA GLY A 116 -17.46 -2.93 -15.90
C GLY A 116 -16.10 -2.39 -16.36
N ALA A 117 -15.47 -1.49 -15.61
CA ALA A 117 -14.07 -1.14 -15.83
C ALA A 117 -13.19 -2.38 -15.67
N THR A 118 -12.04 -2.39 -16.34
CA THR A 118 -11.13 -3.53 -16.39
C THR A 118 -9.82 -3.24 -15.69
N ALA A 119 -9.22 -4.25 -15.08
CA ALA A 119 -7.92 -4.10 -14.41
C ALA A 119 -7.03 -5.33 -14.59
N ALA A 120 -5.71 -5.10 -14.62
CA ALA A 120 -4.67 -6.10 -14.48
C ALA A 120 -3.85 -5.79 -13.20
N LEU A 121 -3.56 -6.81 -12.40
CA LEU A 121 -2.92 -6.64 -11.11
C LEU A 121 -1.71 -7.57 -11.01
N GLN A 122 -0.53 -6.98 -10.79
CA GLN A 122 0.71 -7.73 -10.61
C GLN A 122 1.08 -7.75 -9.12
N GLY A 123 1.19 -8.96 -8.57
CA GLY A 123 1.42 -9.20 -7.15
C GLY A 123 0.14 -9.52 -6.38
N PHE A 124 -0.04 -10.78 -5.95
CA PHE A 124 -1.24 -11.24 -5.23
C PHE A 124 -0.96 -11.58 -3.75
N GLY A 125 -0.01 -10.84 -3.16
CA GLY A 125 0.29 -10.87 -1.74
C GLY A 125 -0.76 -10.11 -0.90
N ASN A 126 -0.36 -9.63 0.29
CA ASN A 126 -1.28 -8.94 1.19
C ASN A 126 -1.96 -7.72 0.53
N VAL A 127 -1.17 -6.84 -0.11
CA VAL A 127 -1.72 -5.64 -0.76
C VAL A 127 -2.60 -6.00 -1.94
N GLY A 128 -2.06 -6.77 -2.89
CA GLY A 128 -2.76 -7.07 -4.14
C GLY A 128 -4.02 -7.90 -3.96
N SER A 129 -4.01 -8.92 -3.10
CA SER A 129 -5.19 -9.77 -2.88
C SER A 129 -6.37 -9.02 -2.23
N HIS A 130 -6.09 -8.07 -1.33
CA HIS A 130 -7.13 -7.21 -0.78
C HIS A 130 -7.58 -6.14 -1.77
N THR A 131 -6.65 -5.53 -2.53
CA THR A 131 -6.99 -4.60 -3.61
C THR A 131 -7.92 -5.25 -4.63
N ALA A 132 -7.58 -6.45 -5.10
CA ALA A 132 -8.39 -7.20 -6.04
C ALA A 132 -9.81 -7.48 -5.50
N ALA A 133 -9.92 -7.90 -4.23
CA ALA A 133 -11.21 -8.15 -3.61
C ALA A 133 -12.08 -6.88 -3.55
N PHE A 134 -11.55 -5.74 -3.08
CA PHE A 134 -12.31 -4.49 -3.02
C PHE A 134 -12.68 -3.94 -4.41
N LEU A 135 -11.82 -4.12 -5.42
CA LEU A 135 -12.15 -3.74 -6.79
C LEU A 135 -13.25 -4.62 -7.39
N ALA A 136 -13.20 -5.94 -7.16
CA ALA A 136 -14.23 -6.87 -7.60
C ALA A 136 -15.58 -6.56 -6.92
N ASP A 137 -15.60 -6.30 -5.62
CA ASP A 137 -16.80 -5.88 -4.86
C ASP A 137 -17.40 -4.59 -5.42
N ALA A 138 -16.58 -3.67 -5.92
CA ALA A 138 -17.03 -2.45 -6.59
C ALA A 138 -17.53 -2.67 -8.04
N GLY A 139 -17.31 -3.85 -8.60
CA GLY A 139 -17.74 -4.24 -9.95
C GLY A 139 -16.70 -4.00 -11.05
N VAL A 140 -15.42 -3.80 -10.68
CA VAL A 140 -14.28 -3.80 -11.62
C VAL A 140 -13.96 -5.24 -12.01
N LYS A 141 -13.72 -5.50 -13.29
CA LYS A 141 -13.32 -6.81 -13.80
C LYS A 141 -11.81 -6.98 -13.77
N LEU A 142 -11.32 -7.85 -12.91
CA LEU A 142 -9.91 -8.26 -12.90
C LEU A 142 -9.66 -9.21 -14.04
N LYS A 143 -9.11 -8.74 -15.18
CA LYS A 143 -8.81 -9.58 -16.35
C LYS A 143 -7.57 -10.44 -16.13
N ALA A 144 -6.57 -9.93 -15.45
CA ALA A 144 -5.36 -10.67 -15.14
C ALA A 144 -4.86 -10.40 -13.73
N VAL A 145 -4.29 -11.45 -13.13
CA VAL A 145 -3.61 -11.39 -11.83
C VAL A 145 -2.34 -12.22 -11.90
N GLY A 146 -1.22 -11.68 -11.40
CA GLY A 146 0.07 -12.37 -11.33
C GLY A 146 0.66 -12.39 -9.94
N ASP A 147 1.45 -13.41 -9.64
CA ASP A 147 2.31 -13.52 -8.46
C ASP A 147 3.62 -14.23 -8.79
N ILE A 148 4.41 -14.58 -7.77
CA ILE A 148 5.70 -15.26 -7.94
C ILE A 148 5.59 -16.63 -8.64
N THR A 149 4.39 -17.24 -8.67
CA THR A 149 4.17 -18.54 -9.31
C THR A 149 3.79 -18.44 -10.79
N GLY A 150 3.46 -17.24 -11.27
CA GLY A 150 3.07 -16.94 -12.65
C GLY A 150 1.93 -15.94 -12.70
N ALA A 151 1.32 -15.82 -13.90
CA ALA A 151 0.15 -14.98 -14.09
C ALA A 151 -0.98 -15.73 -14.77
N VAL A 152 -2.22 -15.34 -14.47
CA VAL A 152 -3.44 -15.93 -14.98
C VAL A 152 -4.36 -14.86 -15.57
N HIS A 153 -5.08 -15.21 -16.63
CA HIS A 153 -5.95 -14.32 -17.37
C HIS A 153 -7.31 -14.94 -17.62
N ASN A 154 -8.37 -14.12 -17.58
CA ASN A 154 -9.70 -14.45 -18.07
C ASN A 154 -10.33 -13.19 -18.67
N GLU A 155 -10.67 -13.23 -19.97
CA GLU A 155 -11.25 -12.08 -20.68
C GLU A 155 -12.59 -11.63 -20.08
N GLY A 156 -13.37 -12.56 -19.53
CA GLY A 156 -14.63 -12.27 -18.82
C GLY A 156 -14.46 -11.63 -17.44
N GLY A 157 -13.24 -11.66 -16.91
CA GLY A 157 -12.86 -11.32 -15.53
C GLY A 157 -12.73 -12.57 -14.65
N LEU A 158 -11.74 -12.55 -13.79
CA LEU A 158 -11.45 -13.61 -12.81
C LEU A 158 -12.46 -13.54 -11.64
N ASP A 159 -12.91 -14.69 -11.16
CA ASP A 159 -13.56 -14.79 -9.85
C ASP A 159 -12.50 -14.61 -8.74
N VAL A 160 -12.43 -13.41 -8.18
CA VAL A 160 -11.41 -13.05 -7.19
C VAL A 160 -11.61 -13.83 -5.89
N ALA A 161 -12.85 -14.17 -5.51
CA ALA A 161 -13.09 -14.94 -4.30
C ALA A 161 -12.58 -16.39 -4.47
N ALA A 162 -12.90 -17.03 -5.56
CA ALA A 162 -12.39 -18.36 -5.91
C ALA A 162 -10.87 -18.38 -6.09
N LEU A 163 -10.29 -17.33 -6.71
CA LEU A 163 -8.83 -17.20 -6.84
C LEU A 163 -8.14 -17.09 -5.48
N ARG A 164 -8.68 -16.31 -4.53
CA ARG A 164 -8.15 -16.22 -3.16
C ARG A 164 -8.19 -17.55 -2.42
N GLU A 165 -9.26 -18.32 -2.58
CA GLU A 165 -9.36 -19.68 -2.01
C GLU A 165 -8.34 -20.62 -2.66
N HIS A 166 -8.16 -20.53 -3.98
CA HIS A 166 -7.13 -21.29 -4.69
C HIS A 166 -5.75 -20.98 -4.14
N VAL A 167 -5.36 -19.69 -4.02
CA VAL A 167 -4.07 -19.26 -3.49
C VAL A 167 -3.86 -19.70 -2.04
N ALA A 168 -4.90 -19.62 -1.20
CA ALA A 168 -4.82 -20.11 0.19
C ALA A 168 -4.51 -21.61 0.28
N ARG A 169 -4.94 -22.39 -0.71
CA ARG A 169 -4.73 -23.86 -0.76
C ARG A 169 -3.41 -24.24 -1.44
N THR A 170 -3.01 -23.54 -2.49
CA THR A 170 -1.88 -23.92 -3.38
C THR A 170 -0.62 -23.10 -3.15
N GLY A 171 -0.74 -21.91 -2.56
CA GLY A 171 0.36 -20.97 -2.33
C GLY A 171 0.60 -19.97 -3.45
N GLY A 172 -0.15 -20.03 -4.57
CA GLY A 172 0.01 -19.10 -5.69
C GLY A 172 -1.13 -19.11 -6.70
N VAL A 173 -1.11 -18.18 -7.66
CA VAL A 173 -2.17 -18.02 -8.66
C VAL A 173 -2.07 -19.04 -9.80
N ALA A 174 -0.90 -19.62 -10.03
CA ALA A 174 -0.69 -20.58 -11.12
C ALA A 174 -1.63 -21.79 -11.00
N GLY A 175 -2.18 -22.21 -12.14
CA GLY A 175 -3.09 -23.37 -12.19
C GLY A 175 -4.52 -23.10 -11.71
N PHE A 176 -4.92 -21.84 -11.57
CA PHE A 176 -6.31 -21.50 -11.32
C PHE A 176 -7.19 -21.97 -12.49
N SER A 177 -8.23 -22.75 -12.19
CA SER A 177 -8.95 -23.57 -13.21
C SER A 177 -9.78 -22.77 -14.20
N GLU A 178 -10.20 -21.57 -13.86
CA GLU A 178 -11.06 -20.73 -14.70
C GLU A 178 -10.27 -19.62 -15.41
N SER A 179 -9.02 -19.92 -15.77
CA SER A 179 -8.11 -18.94 -16.37
C SER A 179 -7.10 -19.58 -17.32
N GLU A 180 -6.51 -18.76 -18.16
CA GLU A 180 -5.40 -19.13 -19.02
C GLU A 180 -4.08 -18.60 -18.42
N PRO A 181 -2.98 -19.35 -18.45
CA PRO A 181 -1.69 -18.86 -18.03
C PRO A 181 -1.15 -17.84 -19.04
N ILE A 182 -0.59 -16.75 -18.53
CA ILE A 182 0.09 -15.72 -19.31
C ILE A 182 1.44 -15.39 -18.67
N SER A 183 2.31 -14.72 -19.41
CA SER A 183 3.58 -14.19 -18.87
C SER A 183 3.36 -12.86 -18.12
N ASP A 184 4.29 -12.50 -17.26
CA ASP A 184 4.30 -11.18 -16.59
C ASP A 184 4.37 -10.04 -17.63
N ALA A 185 5.09 -10.22 -18.71
CA ALA A 185 5.17 -9.24 -19.79
C ALA A 185 3.82 -9.00 -20.46
N GLU A 186 3.05 -10.06 -20.71
CA GLU A 186 1.69 -9.97 -21.25
C GLU A 186 0.74 -9.30 -20.24
N LEU A 187 0.85 -9.60 -18.94
CA LEU A 187 0.08 -8.94 -17.91
C LEU A 187 0.35 -7.43 -17.88
N LEU A 188 1.62 -7.02 -17.85
CA LEU A 188 2.01 -5.61 -17.79
C LEU A 188 1.64 -4.83 -19.08
N ALA A 189 1.56 -5.52 -20.21
CA ALA A 189 1.16 -4.96 -21.51
C ALA A 189 -0.33 -5.09 -21.82
N MET A 190 -1.15 -5.54 -20.86
CA MET A 190 -2.57 -5.80 -21.12
C MET A 190 -3.34 -4.50 -21.40
N ASP A 191 -4.27 -4.58 -22.35
CA ASP A 191 -5.18 -3.48 -22.67
C ASP A 191 -6.36 -3.50 -21.67
N VAL A 192 -6.23 -2.64 -20.65
CA VAL A 192 -7.16 -2.50 -19.53
C VAL A 192 -7.28 -1.02 -19.12
N ASP A 193 -8.28 -0.70 -18.33
CA ASP A 193 -8.42 0.64 -17.78
C ASP A 193 -7.34 0.93 -16.72
N LEU A 194 -7.04 -0.05 -15.87
CA LEU A 194 -6.09 0.11 -14.77
C LEU A 194 -5.04 -1.01 -14.76
N LEU A 195 -3.77 -0.63 -14.68
CA LEU A 195 -2.67 -1.51 -14.30
C LEU A 195 -2.25 -1.23 -12.86
N LEU A 196 -2.23 -2.28 -12.01
CA LEU A 196 -1.90 -2.15 -10.58
C LEU A 196 -0.66 -2.99 -10.25
N PRO A 197 0.55 -2.41 -10.29
CA PRO A 197 1.76 -3.06 -9.78
C PRO A 197 1.73 -3.06 -8.25
N CYS A 198 1.56 -4.24 -7.64
CA CYS A 198 1.43 -4.45 -6.20
C CYS A 198 2.49 -5.42 -5.62
N ALA A 199 3.50 -5.82 -6.41
CA ALA A 199 4.50 -6.80 -6.00
C ALA A 199 5.79 -6.16 -5.48
N LEU A 200 6.60 -5.65 -6.38
CA LEU A 200 7.98 -5.23 -6.12
C LEU A 200 8.27 -3.84 -6.70
N GLU A 201 9.41 -3.30 -6.31
CA GLU A 201 10.01 -2.11 -6.91
C GLU A 201 10.48 -2.40 -8.35
N ASP A 202 10.61 -1.34 -9.17
CA ASP A 202 11.20 -1.33 -10.51
C ASP A 202 10.53 -2.29 -11.53
N VAL A 203 9.28 -2.68 -11.30
CA VAL A 203 8.50 -3.55 -12.21
C VAL A 203 8.28 -2.89 -13.57
N LEU A 204 7.96 -1.59 -13.58
CA LEU A 204 7.87 -0.77 -14.77
C LEU A 204 9.20 -0.02 -14.96
N HIS A 205 9.92 -0.36 -15.99
CA HIS A 205 11.24 0.17 -16.31
C HIS A 205 11.36 0.55 -17.79
N LYS A 206 12.47 1.16 -18.18
CA LYS A 206 12.70 1.62 -19.56
C LYS A 206 12.44 0.56 -20.62
N GLY A 207 12.66 -0.73 -20.29
CA GLY A 207 12.53 -1.82 -21.25
C GLY A 207 11.09 -2.27 -21.53
N ASN A 208 10.12 -1.96 -20.65
CA ASN A 208 8.73 -2.42 -20.79
C ASN A 208 7.68 -1.30 -20.72
N ALA A 209 8.02 -0.10 -20.24
CA ALA A 209 7.07 1.02 -20.15
C ALA A 209 6.47 1.43 -21.50
N GLY A 210 7.20 1.17 -22.62
CA GLY A 210 6.70 1.38 -23.96
C GLY A 210 5.55 0.46 -24.37
N ASP A 211 5.45 -0.71 -23.76
CA ASP A 211 4.47 -1.75 -24.09
C ASP A 211 3.19 -1.64 -23.24
N VAL A 212 3.18 -0.83 -22.17
CA VAL A 212 2.01 -0.62 -21.30
C VAL A 212 0.87 -0.06 -22.13
N ARG A 213 -0.27 -0.76 -22.14
CA ARG A 213 -1.49 -0.35 -22.85
C ARG A 213 -2.64 0.03 -21.92
N ALA A 214 -2.42 -0.05 -20.63
CA ALA A 214 -3.38 0.41 -19.64
C ALA A 214 -3.64 1.91 -19.76
N ALA A 215 -4.90 2.32 -19.54
CA ALA A 215 -5.28 3.73 -19.60
C ALA A 215 -4.72 4.53 -18.42
N ALA A 216 -4.47 3.90 -17.27
CA ALA A 216 -3.79 4.49 -16.13
C ALA A 216 -3.03 3.41 -15.32
N VAL A 217 -2.00 3.84 -14.57
CA VAL A 217 -1.29 3.00 -13.61
C VAL A 217 -1.61 3.49 -12.19
N VAL A 218 -1.86 2.56 -11.25
CA VAL A 218 -2.04 2.87 -9.82
C VAL A 218 -1.08 2.02 -9.01
N GLU A 219 -0.13 2.65 -8.36
CA GLU A 219 0.98 1.99 -7.71
C GLU A 219 0.63 1.47 -6.32
N GLY A 220 0.51 0.15 -6.18
CA GLY A 220 0.28 -0.49 -4.87
C GLY A 220 1.57 -0.87 -4.15
N ALA A 221 2.63 -1.25 -4.86
CA ALA A 221 3.96 -1.47 -4.32
C ALA A 221 4.70 -0.14 -4.09
N ASN A 222 5.80 -0.16 -3.36
CA ASN A 222 6.68 0.99 -3.23
C ASN A 222 7.65 1.06 -4.43
N GLY A 223 7.73 2.21 -5.09
CA GLY A 223 8.63 2.47 -6.19
C GLY A 223 8.52 1.50 -7.38
N PRO A 224 7.32 1.05 -7.81
CA PRO A 224 7.22 0.05 -8.87
C PRO A 224 7.54 0.60 -10.25
N THR A 225 7.56 1.91 -10.42
CA THR A 225 7.84 2.60 -11.68
C THR A 225 9.14 3.40 -11.58
N THR A 226 10.14 3.03 -12.38
CA THR A 226 11.40 3.78 -12.42
C THR A 226 11.22 5.18 -13.01
N PRO A 227 12.11 6.15 -12.72
CA PRO A 227 12.04 7.49 -13.30
C PRO A 227 12.00 7.48 -14.83
N GLU A 228 12.75 6.60 -15.48
CA GLU A 228 12.76 6.46 -16.94
C GLU A 228 11.43 5.93 -17.48
N ALA A 229 10.81 4.95 -16.77
CA ALA A 229 9.50 4.45 -17.13
C ALA A 229 8.43 5.53 -16.94
N ALA A 230 8.49 6.30 -15.86
CA ALA A 230 7.57 7.40 -15.62
C ALA A 230 7.63 8.45 -16.73
N ALA A 231 8.83 8.79 -17.23
CA ALA A 231 8.99 9.70 -18.36
C ALA A 231 8.38 9.15 -19.67
N ILE A 232 8.55 7.84 -19.94
CA ILE A 232 7.96 7.17 -21.11
C ILE A 232 6.43 7.16 -21.02
N LEU A 233 5.87 6.82 -19.85
CA LEU A 233 4.41 6.81 -19.63
C LEU A 233 3.82 8.21 -19.76
N ALA A 234 4.49 9.23 -19.20
CA ALA A 234 4.08 10.63 -19.33
C ALA A 234 4.07 11.10 -20.78
N ALA A 235 5.11 10.77 -21.58
CA ALA A 235 5.16 11.10 -23.01
C ALA A 235 4.02 10.44 -23.82
N ARG A 236 3.49 9.32 -23.34
CA ARG A 236 2.35 8.59 -23.90
C ARG A 236 1.01 9.00 -23.29
N SER A 237 0.99 10.00 -22.43
CA SER A 237 -0.21 10.47 -21.71
C SER A 237 -0.88 9.38 -20.87
N VAL A 238 -0.11 8.44 -20.32
CA VAL A 238 -0.58 7.42 -19.36
C VAL A 238 -0.35 7.98 -17.94
N PRO A 239 -1.41 8.37 -17.22
CA PRO A 239 -1.29 8.90 -15.87
C PRO A 239 -0.86 7.78 -14.90
N VAL A 240 0.02 8.14 -13.95
CA VAL A 240 0.47 7.26 -12.88
C VAL A 240 0.04 7.87 -11.54
N VAL A 241 -0.89 7.21 -10.85
CA VAL A 241 -1.23 7.54 -9.46
C VAL A 241 -0.14 6.96 -8.56
N PRO A 242 0.65 7.81 -7.89
CA PRO A 242 1.89 7.37 -7.24
C PRO A 242 1.64 6.59 -5.95
N ASP A 243 2.58 5.71 -5.64
CA ASP A 243 2.65 4.89 -4.43
C ASP A 243 2.51 5.69 -3.13
N ILE A 244 3.20 6.83 -3.05
CA ILE A 244 3.18 7.73 -1.89
C ILE A 244 1.75 8.15 -1.46
N LEU A 245 0.77 8.09 -2.38
CA LEU A 245 -0.64 8.30 -2.11
C LEU A 245 -1.40 6.98 -2.07
N ALA A 246 -1.28 6.17 -3.13
CA ALA A 246 -2.16 5.03 -3.34
C ALA A 246 -2.04 3.97 -2.23
N ASN A 247 -0.83 3.66 -1.77
CA ASN A 247 -0.61 2.65 -0.72
C ASN A 247 -0.62 3.22 0.72
N GLY A 248 -0.94 4.49 0.90
CA GLY A 248 -0.99 5.19 2.18
C GLY A 248 -2.01 4.63 3.20
N GLY A 249 -2.94 3.79 2.77
CA GLY A 249 -3.98 3.23 3.64
C GLY A 249 -3.43 2.49 4.87
N GLY A 250 -2.29 1.79 4.70
CA GLY A 250 -1.61 1.12 5.82
C GLY A 250 -1.11 2.09 6.88
N VAL A 251 -0.58 3.23 6.48
CA VAL A 251 -0.10 4.28 7.37
C VAL A 251 -1.26 4.98 8.07
N ILE A 252 -2.33 5.29 7.33
CA ILE A 252 -3.58 5.83 7.92
C ILE A 252 -4.08 4.92 9.03
N ALA A 253 -4.18 3.62 8.76
CA ALA A 253 -4.62 2.64 9.76
C ALA A 253 -3.64 2.52 10.94
N SER A 254 -2.33 2.64 10.72
CA SER A 254 -1.35 2.69 11.81
C SER A 254 -1.58 3.90 12.72
N TYR A 255 -1.86 5.07 12.16
CA TYR A 255 -2.22 6.26 12.93
C TYR A 255 -3.52 6.04 13.73
N VAL A 256 -4.53 5.40 13.15
CA VAL A 256 -5.78 5.07 13.85
C VAL A 256 -5.52 4.11 15.01
N GLU A 257 -4.68 3.09 14.81
CA GLU A 257 -4.30 2.15 15.86
C GLU A 257 -3.59 2.85 17.03
N TRP A 258 -2.63 3.71 16.72
CA TRP A 258 -1.93 4.51 17.71
C TRP A 258 -2.88 5.44 18.47
N ARG A 259 -3.76 6.17 17.78
CA ARG A 259 -4.75 7.05 18.40
C ARG A 259 -5.72 6.27 19.29
N LYS A 260 -6.19 5.11 18.83
CA LYS A 260 -7.01 4.18 19.63
C LYS A 260 -6.29 3.75 20.89
N ALA A 261 -5.01 3.36 20.80
CA ALA A 261 -4.21 2.94 21.94
C ALA A 261 -4.06 4.07 22.98
N LYS A 262 -3.85 5.31 22.54
CA LYS A 262 -3.76 6.50 23.40
C LYS A 262 -5.08 6.88 24.08
N SER A 263 -6.21 6.69 23.41
CA SER A 263 -7.51 7.15 23.89
C SER A 263 -8.34 6.07 24.61
N GLY A 264 -7.96 4.78 24.42
CA GLY A 264 -8.78 3.65 24.87
C GLY A 264 -10.08 3.46 24.06
N ALA A 265 -10.25 4.17 22.93
CA ALA A 265 -11.43 4.08 22.10
C ALA A 265 -11.56 2.70 21.44
N LEU A 266 -12.77 2.21 21.27
CA LEU A 266 -13.06 1.06 20.41
C LEU A 266 -13.17 1.56 18.97
N THR A 267 -12.72 0.74 18.02
CA THR A 267 -12.80 1.04 16.60
C THR A 267 -13.19 -0.22 15.85
N THR A 268 -14.17 -0.13 14.97
CA THR A 268 -14.59 -1.22 14.09
C THR A 268 -13.75 -1.26 12.82
N ARG A 269 -13.89 -2.34 12.05
CA ARG A 269 -13.27 -2.48 10.73
C ARG A 269 -13.84 -1.45 9.74
N GLU A 270 -15.13 -1.23 9.79
CA GLU A 270 -15.88 -0.28 8.96
C GLU A 270 -15.44 1.16 9.21
N GLU A 271 -15.26 1.55 10.47
CA GLU A 271 -14.74 2.87 10.84
C GLU A 271 -13.29 3.06 10.37
N THR A 272 -12.47 2.01 10.45
CA THR A 272 -11.11 2.03 9.89
C THR A 272 -11.14 2.28 8.40
N PHE A 273 -11.98 1.56 7.66
CA PHE A 273 -12.09 1.71 6.21
C PHE A 273 -12.66 3.05 5.80
N ALA A 274 -13.70 3.53 6.49
CA ALA A 274 -14.27 4.85 6.23
C ALA A 274 -13.21 5.96 6.35
N LEU A 275 -12.33 5.87 7.35
CA LEU A 275 -11.26 6.85 7.51
C LEU A 275 -10.16 6.70 6.45
N VAL A 276 -9.82 5.47 6.04
CA VAL A 276 -8.89 5.24 4.93
C VAL A 276 -9.45 5.87 3.65
N ASP A 277 -10.72 5.64 3.35
CA ASP A 277 -11.38 6.19 2.16
C ASP A 277 -11.39 7.72 2.20
N GLU A 278 -11.85 8.33 3.31
CA GLU A 278 -11.91 9.79 3.49
C GLU A 278 -10.54 10.44 3.27
N ARG A 279 -9.49 9.87 3.87
CA ARG A 279 -8.14 10.44 3.78
C ARG A 279 -7.52 10.24 2.40
N THR A 280 -7.76 9.10 1.77
CA THR A 280 -7.29 8.85 0.40
C THR A 280 -8.00 9.80 -0.58
N GLU A 281 -9.31 10.00 -0.45
CA GLU A 281 -10.07 10.93 -1.29
C GLU A 281 -9.58 12.39 -1.11
N TRP A 282 -9.38 12.82 0.13
CA TRP A 282 -8.83 14.14 0.42
C TRP A 282 -7.46 14.34 -0.22
N ALA A 283 -6.53 13.38 -0.03
CA ALA A 283 -5.19 13.46 -0.61
C ALA A 283 -5.21 13.43 -2.13
N PHE A 284 -6.11 12.63 -2.72
CA PHE A 284 -6.27 12.54 -4.17
C PHE A 284 -6.75 13.88 -4.78
N ALA A 285 -7.68 14.55 -4.13
CA ALA A 285 -8.14 15.87 -4.55
C ALA A 285 -6.99 16.91 -4.49
N GLN A 286 -6.24 16.94 -3.37
CA GLN A 286 -5.08 17.83 -3.24
C GLN A 286 -4.00 17.55 -4.30
N MET A 287 -3.74 16.29 -4.63
CA MET A 287 -2.82 15.91 -5.70
C MET A 287 -3.26 16.46 -7.06
N LEU A 288 -4.54 16.31 -7.41
CA LEU A 288 -5.06 16.82 -8.69
C LEU A 288 -4.99 18.33 -8.77
N ASP A 289 -5.39 19.02 -7.70
CA ASP A 289 -5.37 20.49 -7.64
C ASP A 289 -3.94 21.02 -7.77
N MET A 290 -2.98 20.42 -7.07
CA MET A 290 -1.56 20.79 -7.13
C MET A 290 -0.99 20.52 -8.53
N ALA A 291 -1.26 19.35 -9.11
CA ALA A 291 -0.78 18.99 -10.45
C ALA A 291 -1.31 19.98 -11.50
N ALA A 292 -2.60 20.33 -11.44
CA ALA A 292 -3.21 21.31 -12.33
C ALA A 292 -2.63 22.72 -12.14
N ALA A 293 -2.47 23.17 -10.89
CA ALA A 293 -1.95 24.50 -10.56
C ALA A 293 -0.48 24.70 -10.97
N LYS A 294 0.32 23.64 -10.92
CA LYS A 294 1.76 23.68 -11.19
C LYS A 294 2.15 23.15 -12.57
N GLY A 295 1.24 22.50 -13.30
CA GLY A 295 1.53 21.87 -14.58
C GLY A 295 2.57 20.74 -14.44
N CYS A 296 2.52 19.98 -13.36
CA CYS A 296 3.48 18.91 -13.04
C CYS A 296 2.80 17.54 -12.99
N SER A 297 3.59 16.47 -12.92
CA SER A 297 3.08 15.11 -12.77
C SER A 297 2.38 14.90 -11.42
N LEU A 298 1.51 13.87 -11.32
CA LEU A 298 0.83 13.52 -10.07
C LEU A 298 1.84 13.17 -8.96
N ARG A 299 2.95 12.53 -9.30
CA ARG A 299 4.04 12.22 -8.36
C ARG A 299 4.72 13.49 -7.83
N GLU A 300 5.10 14.40 -8.72
CA GLU A 300 5.69 15.68 -8.31
C GLU A 300 4.73 16.50 -7.45
N ALA A 301 3.43 16.49 -7.77
CA ALA A 301 2.41 17.16 -6.96
C ALA A 301 2.36 16.57 -5.53
N CYS A 302 2.36 15.24 -5.38
CA CYS A 302 2.41 14.59 -4.07
C CYS A 302 3.66 14.94 -3.28
N PHE A 303 4.84 14.93 -3.92
CA PHE A 303 6.09 15.32 -3.26
C PHE A 303 6.09 16.80 -2.87
N ALA A 304 5.58 17.70 -3.74
CA ALA A 304 5.48 19.12 -3.44
C ALA A 304 4.60 19.40 -2.21
N ILE A 305 3.44 18.73 -2.12
CA ILE A 305 2.55 18.82 -0.95
C ILE A 305 3.28 18.33 0.31
N ALA A 306 3.89 17.15 0.24
CA ALA A 306 4.54 16.54 1.40
C ALA A 306 5.74 17.36 1.90
N VAL A 307 6.58 17.86 0.99
CA VAL A 307 7.74 18.69 1.35
C VAL A 307 7.27 20.02 1.95
N LYS A 308 6.23 20.64 1.36
CA LYS A 308 5.67 21.88 1.89
C LYS A 308 5.18 21.71 3.34
N GLU A 309 4.36 20.68 3.61
CA GLU A 309 3.84 20.40 4.95
C GLU A 309 4.96 20.16 5.98
N LEU A 310 5.99 19.41 5.58
CA LEU A 310 7.16 19.18 6.43
C LEU A 310 7.91 20.47 6.73
N THR A 311 8.15 21.29 5.70
CA THR A 311 8.87 22.56 5.86
C THR A 311 8.08 23.53 6.74
N ASP A 312 6.80 23.70 6.49
CA ASP A 312 5.91 24.53 7.30
C ASP A 312 5.93 24.07 8.78
N SER A 313 5.85 22.76 9.02
CA SER A 313 5.93 22.20 10.36
C SER A 313 7.29 22.43 11.05
N MET A 314 8.39 22.43 10.29
CA MET A 314 9.73 22.74 10.83
C MET A 314 9.85 24.21 11.18
N ILE A 315 9.32 25.12 10.33
CA ILE A 315 9.24 26.56 10.59
C ILE A 315 8.43 26.83 11.87
N ASP A 316 7.23 26.26 11.96
CA ASP A 316 6.34 26.44 13.11
C ASP A 316 6.96 25.96 14.43
N ARG A 317 7.87 24.99 14.37
CA ARG A 317 8.63 24.48 15.52
C ARG A 317 9.92 25.24 15.79
N GLY A 318 10.28 26.22 14.97
CA GLY A 318 11.52 26.97 15.08
C GLY A 318 12.77 26.14 14.79
N TRP A 319 12.66 25.13 13.91
CA TRP A 319 13.78 24.26 13.54
C TRP A 319 14.58 24.80 12.35
N VAL A 320 13.99 25.69 11.56
CA VAL A 320 14.57 26.40 10.40
C VAL A 320 14.05 27.82 10.36
#